data_1e4ffdb45783edc6b94897f034631506
#
_entry.id   1e4ffdb45783edc6b94897f034631506
#
_cell.length_a   1.000
_cell.length_b   1.000
_cell.length_c   1.000
_cell.angle_alpha   90.00
_cell.angle_beta   90.00
_cell.angle_gamma   90.00
#
_symmetry.space_group_name_H-M   'P 1'
#
loop_
_entity.id
_entity.type
_entity.pdbx_description
1 polymer ?
#
loop_
_entity_poly.entity_id
_entity_poly.type
_entity_poly.pdbx_seq_one_letter_code
_entity_poly.pdbx_strand_id
1 'polypeptide(L)'
;GAMLLISGQKQYGQDGVVVMGDVAVTPNPTADQLAQIAYTTAHTAQSVAGITDPQIAMLSFSTKGSAKDAINKETGKSVYIIDKVKDAVAIAKEKFPELHLDGELQADAALVPEVAAKKAPGSDVAGKANVLVVPNLEVGNIGYKLVQRLGGAIAIGPILQGIARPVNDLSRGCSVDDIYYMVAITACQAQDAKKA
;
A
#
# COMPACT_ATOMS: atom_id res chain seq x y z
N GLY A 1 -1.42 -7.36 -5.68
CA GLY A 1 -2.45 -7.78 -4.69
C GLY A 1 -2.45 -6.91 -3.45
N ALA A 2 -3.63 -6.46 -3.03
CA ALA A 2 -3.79 -5.63 -1.84
C ALA A 2 -4.27 -6.43 -0.63
N MET A 3 -3.92 -5.95 0.56
CA MET A 3 -4.43 -6.44 1.83
C MET A 3 -5.20 -5.33 2.53
N LEU A 4 -6.44 -5.59 2.88
CA LEU A 4 -7.23 -4.73 3.74
C LEU A 4 -6.90 -5.06 5.20
N LEU A 5 -6.40 -4.07 5.93
CA LEU A 5 -6.05 -4.19 7.34
C LEU A 5 -7.04 -3.39 8.17
N ILE A 6 -7.78 -4.08 9.04
CA ILE A 6 -8.71 -3.45 9.98
C ILE A 6 -8.09 -3.55 11.36
N SER A 7 -7.60 -2.42 11.85
CA SER A 7 -6.98 -2.33 13.16
C SER A 7 -7.97 -1.84 14.20
N GLY A 8 -7.77 -2.20 15.47
CA GLY A 8 -8.52 -1.62 16.58
C GLY A 8 -8.17 -0.15 16.86
N GLN A 9 -7.15 0.38 16.19
CA GLN A 9 -6.58 1.72 16.39
C GLN A 9 -7.25 2.72 15.41
N LYS A 10 -8.41 3.24 15.78
CA LYS A 10 -9.24 4.10 14.92
C LYS A 10 -8.59 5.40 14.46
N GLN A 11 -7.52 5.84 15.13
CA GLN A 11 -6.76 7.03 14.75
C GLN A 11 -5.90 6.85 13.51
N TYR A 12 -5.66 5.62 13.06
CA TYR A 12 -4.88 5.33 11.85
C TYR A 12 -5.78 4.97 10.67
N GLY A 13 -5.40 5.40 9.49
CA GLY A 13 -6.18 5.19 8.28
C GLY A 13 -7.54 5.89 8.32
N GLN A 14 -8.54 5.27 7.71
CA GLN A 14 -9.93 5.74 7.81
C GLN A 14 -10.68 4.85 8.84
N ASP A 15 -10.93 5.38 10.03
CA ASP A 15 -11.60 4.65 11.14
C ASP A 15 -10.94 3.31 11.51
N GLY A 16 -9.62 3.25 11.42
CA GLY A 16 -8.84 2.04 11.68
C GLY A 16 -8.64 1.14 10.47
N VAL A 17 -9.10 1.55 9.29
CA VAL A 17 -8.95 0.80 8.04
C VAL A 17 -7.79 1.35 7.22
N VAL A 18 -6.87 0.46 6.84
CA VAL A 18 -5.71 0.77 5.98
C VAL A 18 -5.63 -0.28 4.87
N VAL A 19 -5.33 0.15 3.65
CA VAL A 19 -5.09 -0.76 2.52
C VAL A 19 -3.61 -0.79 2.19
N MET A 20 -3.02 -1.99 2.14
CA MET A 20 -1.59 -2.18 1.84
C MET A 20 -1.40 -2.90 0.51
N GLY A 21 -0.60 -2.39 -0.38
CA GLY A 21 -0.25 -2.99 -1.68
C GLY A 21 1.24 -2.80 -2.05
N ASP A 22 1.87 -3.69 -2.81
CA ASP A 22 1.50 -5.06 -3.16
C ASP A 22 2.06 -6.02 -2.09
N VAL A 23 1.24 -6.95 -1.63
CA VAL A 23 1.63 -7.88 -0.57
C VAL A 23 1.62 -9.36 -1.01
N ALA A 24 1.30 -9.64 -2.28
CA ALA A 24 0.99 -11.01 -2.70
C ALA A 24 1.47 -11.42 -4.09
N VAL A 25 1.73 -10.49 -5.03
CA VAL A 25 1.86 -10.83 -6.45
C VAL A 25 3.24 -10.49 -7.02
N THR A 26 3.69 -9.23 -6.90
CA THR A 26 4.89 -8.75 -7.61
C THR A 26 6.11 -8.75 -6.71
N PRO A 27 7.07 -9.69 -6.88
CA PRO A 27 8.19 -9.83 -5.95
C PRO A 27 9.05 -8.57 -5.86
N ASN A 28 9.46 -8.04 -7.00
CA ASN A 28 10.31 -6.84 -7.06
C ASN A 28 9.85 -5.92 -8.20
N PRO A 29 8.84 -5.05 -7.96
CA PRO A 29 8.32 -4.16 -8.98
C PRO A 29 9.38 -3.15 -9.44
N THR A 30 9.34 -2.77 -10.71
CA THR A 30 10.04 -1.58 -11.22
C THR A 30 9.38 -0.31 -10.68
N ALA A 31 10.00 0.86 -10.89
CA ALA A 31 9.40 2.15 -10.51
C ALA A 31 8.04 2.38 -11.19
N ASP A 32 7.94 2.07 -12.50
CA ASP A 32 6.67 2.14 -13.24
C ASP A 32 5.59 1.20 -12.68
N GLN A 33 5.98 -0.05 -12.39
CA GLN A 33 5.06 -1.01 -11.78
C GLN A 33 4.63 -0.57 -10.38
N LEU A 34 5.53 0.02 -9.60
CA LEU A 34 5.22 0.50 -8.26
C LEU A 34 4.26 1.70 -8.31
N ALA A 35 4.42 2.61 -9.29
CA ALA A 35 3.48 3.68 -9.55
C ALA A 35 2.09 3.14 -9.94
N GLN A 36 2.04 2.10 -10.78
CA GLN A 36 0.79 1.44 -11.15
C GLN A 36 0.14 0.70 -9.97
N ILE A 37 0.94 0.09 -9.08
CA ILE A 37 0.46 -0.52 -7.84
C ILE A 37 -0.20 0.55 -6.94
N ALA A 38 0.40 1.74 -6.84
CA ALA A 38 -0.19 2.83 -6.06
C ALA A 38 -1.58 3.20 -6.60
N TYR A 39 -1.71 3.40 -7.90
CA TYR A 39 -2.98 3.69 -8.57
C TYR A 39 -4.04 2.61 -8.32
N THR A 40 -3.69 1.34 -8.57
CA THR A 40 -4.63 0.23 -8.41
C THR A 40 -5.01 -0.01 -6.95
N THR A 41 -4.08 0.24 -6.01
CA THR A 41 -4.37 0.10 -4.57
C THR A 41 -5.29 1.22 -4.08
N ALA A 42 -5.12 2.46 -4.57
CA ALA A 42 -6.04 3.55 -4.29
C ALA A 42 -7.46 3.24 -4.79
N HIS A 43 -7.57 2.69 -6.00
CA HIS A 43 -8.85 2.26 -6.56
C HIS A 43 -9.52 1.16 -5.74
N THR A 44 -8.75 0.18 -5.25
CA THR A 44 -9.25 -0.87 -4.36
C THR A 44 -9.68 -0.28 -3.01
N ALA A 45 -8.94 0.69 -2.49
CA ALA A 45 -9.31 1.39 -1.26
C ALA A 45 -10.67 2.08 -1.38
N GLN A 46 -10.95 2.70 -2.52
CA GLN A 46 -12.25 3.33 -2.80
C GLN A 46 -13.36 2.31 -2.99
N SER A 47 -13.19 1.35 -3.90
CA SER A 47 -14.25 0.45 -4.33
C SER A 47 -14.57 -0.66 -3.34
N VAL A 48 -13.59 -1.12 -2.56
CA VAL A 48 -13.72 -2.25 -1.64
C VAL A 48 -13.75 -1.80 -0.19
N ALA A 49 -12.83 -0.92 0.21
CA ALA A 49 -12.72 -0.47 1.59
C ALA A 49 -13.59 0.75 1.92
N GLY A 50 -14.23 1.37 0.92
CA GLY A 50 -15.07 2.55 1.11
C GLY A 50 -14.28 3.81 1.53
N ILE A 51 -12.97 3.84 1.28
CA ILE A 51 -12.13 5.00 1.57
C ILE A 51 -12.39 6.05 0.50
N THR A 52 -13.08 7.12 0.86
CA THR A 52 -13.53 8.16 -0.08
C THR A 52 -12.39 9.04 -0.58
N ASP A 53 -11.36 9.24 0.24
CA ASP A 53 -10.18 10.05 -0.07
C ASP A 53 -8.90 9.26 0.23
N PRO A 54 -8.40 8.45 -0.73
CA PRO A 54 -7.16 7.69 -0.55
C PRO A 54 -5.95 8.61 -0.38
N GLN A 55 -5.30 8.56 0.77
CA GLN A 55 -4.05 9.23 1.09
C GLN A 55 -2.92 8.21 0.97
N ILE A 56 -2.17 8.26 -0.12
CA ILE A 56 -1.26 7.19 -0.53
C ILE A 56 0.17 7.51 -0.10
N ALA A 57 0.73 6.70 0.79
CA ALA A 57 2.13 6.79 1.19
C ALA A 57 2.96 5.71 0.46
N MET A 58 3.96 6.16 -0.31
CA MET A 58 4.98 5.28 -0.90
C MET A 58 6.07 5.03 0.12
N LEU A 59 6.12 3.79 0.65
CA LEU A 59 6.92 3.47 1.83
C LEU A 59 8.39 3.17 1.51
N SER A 60 9.25 3.61 2.41
CA SER A 60 10.68 3.31 2.44
C SER A 60 11.17 3.36 3.91
N PHE A 61 12.39 2.90 4.18
CA PHE A 61 13.05 3.21 5.44
C PHE A 61 13.62 4.64 5.49
N SER A 62 13.55 5.39 4.39
CA SER A 62 13.89 6.81 4.27
C SER A 62 12.65 7.69 4.24
N THR A 63 12.75 8.90 4.76
CA THR A 63 11.73 9.95 4.64
C THR A 63 12.37 11.21 4.07
N LYS A 64 11.91 11.62 2.87
CA LYS A 64 12.32 12.88 2.23
C LYS A 64 13.84 13.10 2.19
N GLY A 65 14.58 12.04 1.81
CA GLY A 65 16.02 12.08 1.68
C GLY A 65 16.80 11.90 2.99
N SER A 66 16.16 11.41 4.06
CA SER A 66 16.84 11.10 5.35
C SER A 66 17.92 10.03 5.21
N ALA A 67 17.82 9.17 4.18
CA ALA A 67 18.85 8.24 3.76
C ALA A 67 19.13 8.39 2.26
N LYS A 68 20.31 7.95 1.85
CA LYS A 68 20.72 7.92 0.42
C LYS A 68 20.93 6.49 -0.01
N ASP A 69 20.63 6.20 -1.28
CA ASP A 69 21.01 4.93 -1.87
C ASP A 69 22.53 4.84 -2.01
N ALA A 70 23.05 3.62 -1.97
CA ALA A 70 24.45 3.32 -2.18
C ALA A 70 24.60 2.41 -3.39
N ILE A 71 25.69 2.55 -4.10
CA ILE A 71 26.00 1.68 -5.25
C ILE A 71 26.98 0.58 -4.79
N ASN A 72 26.60 -0.65 -5.02
CA ASN A 72 27.50 -1.78 -4.86
C ASN A 72 28.61 -1.67 -5.90
N LYS A 73 29.86 -1.55 -5.44
CA LYS A 73 31.04 -1.30 -6.30
C LYS A 73 31.35 -2.47 -7.24
N GLU A 74 30.96 -3.68 -6.89
CA GLU A 74 31.22 -4.88 -7.69
C GLU A 74 30.16 -5.08 -8.79
N THR A 75 28.89 -4.81 -8.46
CA THR A 75 27.78 -5.05 -9.39
C THR A 75 27.28 -3.82 -10.12
N GLY A 76 27.67 -2.61 -9.68
CA GLY A 76 27.19 -1.34 -10.20
C GLY A 76 25.70 -1.07 -9.90
N LYS A 77 25.06 -1.89 -9.07
CA LYS A 77 23.64 -1.78 -8.74
C LYS A 77 23.43 -1.02 -7.44
N SER A 78 22.27 -0.38 -7.34
CA SER A 78 21.81 0.22 -6.09
C SER A 78 21.70 -0.85 -5.00
N VAL A 79 22.19 -0.53 -3.80
CA VAL A 79 22.15 -1.43 -2.64
C VAL A 79 20.78 -1.39 -1.98
N TYR A 80 20.20 -0.20 -1.92
CA TYR A 80 18.88 0.03 -1.36
C TYR A 80 17.87 0.31 -2.49
N ILE A 81 16.62 0.42 -2.12
CA ILE A 81 15.53 0.65 -3.07
C ILE A 81 14.90 2.04 -2.91
N ILE A 82 15.63 2.97 -2.32
CA ILE A 82 15.15 4.34 -2.05
C ILE A 82 14.89 5.08 -3.36
N ASP A 83 15.86 5.05 -4.27
CA ASP A 83 15.76 5.76 -5.56
C ASP A 83 14.61 5.19 -6.40
N LYS A 84 14.41 3.87 -6.39
CA LYS A 84 13.24 3.25 -7.03
C LYS A 84 11.91 3.81 -6.49
N VAL A 85 11.80 4.00 -5.18
CA VAL A 85 10.57 4.56 -4.59
C VAL A 85 10.40 6.02 -4.97
N LYS A 86 11.47 6.83 -4.99
CA LYS A 86 11.45 8.23 -5.44
C LYS A 86 11.01 8.34 -6.90
N ASP A 87 11.58 7.51 -7.77
CA ASP A 87 11.23 7.46 -9.19
C ASP A 87 9.75 7.06 -9.35
N ALA A 88 9.29 6.09 -8.59
CA ALA A 88 7.89 5.67 -8.60
C ALA A 88 6.94 6.80 -8.16
N VAL A 89 7.32 7.59 -7.16
CA VAL A 89 6.56 8.79 -6.74
C VAL A 89 6.50 9.82 -7.87
N ALA A 90 7.61 10.10 -8.53
CA ALA A 90 7.66 11.04 -9.64
C ALA A 90 6.76 10.57 -10.80
N ILE A 91 6.88 9.29 -11.20
CA ILE A 91 6.08 8.68 -12.26
C ILE A 91 4.58 8.70 -11.88
N ALA A 92 4.25 8.37 -10.63
CA ALA A 92 2.85 8.36 -10.20
C ALA A 92 2.23 9.76 -10.24
N LYS A 93 2.95 10.78 -9.80
CA LYS A 93 2.50 12.19 -9.85
C LYS A 93 2.31 12.70 -11.28
N GLU A 94 3.12 12.24 -12.22
CA GLU A 94 3.00 12.56 -13.64
C GLU A 94 1.83 11.84 -14.30
N LYS A 95 1.71 10.52 -14.09
CA LYS A 95 0.70 9.67 -14.75
C LYS A 95 -0.68 9.77 -14.15
N PHE A 96 -0.76 10.02 -12.84
CA PHE A 96 -2.00 9.99 -12.04
C PHE A 96 -2.07 11.25 -11.15
N PRO A 97 -2.14 12.45 -11.75
CA PRO A 97 -2.09 13.71 -11.01
C PRO A 97 -3.29 13.92 -10.06
N GLU A 98 -4.35 13.15 -10.23
CA GLU A 98 -5.54 13.15 -9.36
C GLU A 98 -5.32 12.45 -8.01
N LEU A 99 -4.24 11.66 -7.85
CA LEU A 99 -3.98 10.93 -6.63
C LEU A 99 -3.34 11.83 -5.56
N HIS A 100 -3.87 11.76 -4.35
CA HIS A 100 -3.20 12.28 -3.17
C HIS A 100 -2.08 11.32 -2.76
N LEU A 101 -0.89 11.49 -3.34
CA LEU A 101 0.24 10.58 -3.19
C LEU A 101 1.50 11.33 -2.78
N ASP A 102 2.21 10.78 -1.81
CA ASP A 102 3.53 11.28 -1.42
C ASP A 102 4.50 10.16 -1.00
N GLY A 103 5.77 10.46 -1.00
CA GLY A 103 6.89 9.57 -0.66
C GLY A 103 8.23 10.21 -1.01
N GLU A 104 9.33 9.56 -0.73
CA GLU A 104 9.39 8.32 0.08
C GLU A 104 9.14 8.66 1.55
N LEU A 105 8.39 7.82 2.24
CA LEU A 105 8.02 7.99 3.65
C LEU A 105 8.32 6.72 4.46
N GLN A 106 8.82 6.89 5.68
CA GLN A 106 8.81 5.82 6.68
C GLN A 106 7.37 5.57 7.17
N ALA A 107 7.09 4.36 7.62
CA ALA A 107 5.75 3.97 8.05
C ALA A 107 5.23 4.82 9.23
N ASP A 108 6.09 5.17 10.17
CA ASP A 108 5.76 6.06 11.29
C ASP A 108 5.42 7.49 10.80
N ALA A 109 6.21 8.02 9.86
CA ALA A 109 5.93 9.32 9.25
C ALA A 109 4.65 9.31 8.39
N ALA A 110 4.32 8.19 7.76
CA ALA A 110 3.09 8.05 6.99
C ALA A 110 1.83 8.05 7.86
N LEU A 111 1.91 7.44 9.06
CA LEU A 111 0.74 7.14 9.89
C LEU A 111 0.56 8.09 11.09
N VAL A 112 1.64 8.64 11.64
CA VAL A 112 1.63 9.37 12.92
C VAL A 112 1.81 10.86 12.69
N PRO A 113 0.80 11.72 12.98
CA PRO A 113 0.86 13.15 12.70
C PRO A 113 2.04 13.88 13.34
N GLU A 114 2.39 13.55 14.59
CA GLU A 114 3.50 14.18 15.31
C GLU A 114 4.87 13.82 14.73
N VAL A 115 4.98 12.62 14.14
CA VAL A 115 6.19 12.17 13.41
C VAL A 115 6.26 12.85 12.04
N ALA A 116 5.14 12.91 11.34
CA ALA A 116 5.02 13.59 10.05
C ALA A 116 5.43 15.07 10.14
N ALA A 117 4.96 15.78 11.15
CA ALA A 117 5.31 17.18 11.37
C ALA A 117 6.82 17.42 11.51
N LYS A 118 7.56 16.44 12.01
CA LYS A 118 9.02 16.52 12.19
C LYS A 118 9.80 16.01 10.97
N LYS A 119 9.36 14.90 10.35
CA LYS A 119 10.11 14.19 9.30
C LYS A 119 9.72 14.59 7.89
N ALA A 120 8.48 15.02 7.69
CA ALA A 120 7.93 15.37 6.37
C ALA A 120 7.08 16.67 6.44
N PRO A 121 7.62 17.79 6.92
CA PRO A 121 6.87 19.04 7.00
C PRO A 121 6.44 19.46 5.59
N GLY A 122 5.16 19.84 5.45
CA GLY A 122 4.59 20.25 4.16
C GLY A 122 4.10 19.11 3.26
N SER A 123 4.15 17.87 3.73
CA SER A 123 3.49 16.75 3.04
C SER A 123 1.98 16.76 3.31
N ASP A 124 1.19 16.68 2.23
CA ASP A 124 -0.27 16.60 2.33
C ASP A 124 -0.78 15.20 2.68
N VAL A 125 0.09 14.20 2.71
CA VAL A 125 -0.24 12.77 2.95
C VAL A 125 0.33 12.26 4.27
N ALA A 126 1.54 12.71 4.64
CA ALA A 126 2.20 12.22 5.85
C ALA A 126 1.35 12.49 7.11
N GLY A 127 1.31 11.51 8.00
CA GLY A 127 0.54 11.55 9.25
C GLY A 127 -0.94 11.20 9.13
N LYS A 128 -1.44 10.99 7.91
CA LYS A 128 -2.86 10.64 7.67
C LYS A 128 -3.06 9.61 6.56
N ALA A 129 -1.99 8.88 6.20
CA ALA A 129 -2.07 7.87 5.16
C ALA A 129 -3.07 6.76 5.53
N ASN A 130 -3.88 6.37 4.56
CA ASN A 130 -4.82 5.25 4.65
C ASN A 130 -4.57 4.20 3.55
N VAL A 131 -3.65 4.49 2.61
CA VAL A 131 -3.13 3.55 1.62
C VAL A 131 -1.61 3.51 1.75
N LEU A 132 -1.05 2.33 1.96
CA LEU A 132 0.38 2.10 2.14
C LEU A 132 0.91 1.25 0.98
N VAL A 133 1.81 1.81 0.19
CA VAL A 133 2.46 1.09 -0.92
C VAL A 133 3.87 0.71 -0.51
N VAL A 134 4.12 -0.59 -0.41
CA VAL A 134 5.41 -1.14 0.01
C VAL A 134 6.36 -1.32 -1.18
N PRO A 135 7.67 -1.22 -0.96
CA PRO A 135 8.64 -1.19 -2.06
C PRO A 135 8.85 -2.54 -2.76
N ASN A 136 8.49 -3.64 -2.12
CA ASN A 136 8.56 -5.00 -2.66
C ASN A 136 7.68 -5.97 -1.87
N LEU A 137 7.51 -7.18 -2.42
CA LEU A 137 6.67 -8.22 -1.83
C LEU A 137 7.14 -8.69 -0.45
N GLU A 138 8.43 -8.77 -0.22
CA GLU A 138 8.98 -9.23 1.06
C GLU A 138 8.55 -8.32 2.19
N VAL A 139 8.72 -7.00 2.01
CA VAL A 139 8.27 -6.00 2.99
C VAL A 139 6.76 -6.08 3.20
N GLY A 140 5.99 -6.17 2.14
CA GLY A 140 4.53 -6.24 2.22
C GLY A 140 4.03 -7.50 2.91
N ASN A 141 4.54 -8.66 2.49
CA ASN A 141 4.11 -9.96 3.01
C ASN A 141 4.48 -10.16 4.48
N ILE A 142 5.70 -9.78 4.87
CA ILE A 142 6.13 -9.83 6.27
C ILE A 142 5.35 -8.78 7.07
N GLY A 143 5.25 -7.56 6.56
CA GLY A 143 4.62 -6.43 7.26
C GLY A 143 3.17 -6.70 7.65
N TYR A 144 2.31 -7.09 6.69
CA TYR A 144 0.90 -7.32 7.02
C TYR A 144 0.71 -8.46 8.02
N LYS A 145 1.54 -9.52 7.93
CA LYS A 145 1.47 -10.65 8.88
C LYS A 145 1.87 -10.25 10.30
N LEU A 146 2.87 -9.39 10.44
CA LEU A 146 3.25 -8.85 11.76
C LEU A 146 2.14 -8.00 12.34
N VAL A 147 1.53 -7.13 11.53
CA VAL A 147 0.38 -6.31 11.95
C VAL A 147 -0.80 -7.19 12.34
N GLN A 148 -1.10 -8.23 11.56
CA GLN A 148 -2.16 -9.19 11.87
C GLN A 148 -1.90 -9.95 13.15
N ARG A 149 -0.71 -10.58 13.29
CA ARG A 149 -0.43 -11.52 14.38
C ARG A 149 -0.03 -10.83 15.69
N LEU A 150 0.78 -9.79 15.64
CA LEU A 150 1.24 -9.05 16.81
C LEU A 150 0.36 -7.85 17.12
N GLY A 151 -0.14 -7.16 16.10
CA GLY A 151 -1.01 -5.99 16.25
C GLY A 151 -2.49 -6.31 16.45
N GLY A 152 -2.89 -7.56 16.26
CA GLY A 152 -4.28 -7.98 16.41
C GLY A 152 -5.22 -7.45 15.32
N ALA A 153 -4.69 -6.96 14.22
CA ALA A 153 -5.51 -6.49 13.10
C ALA A 153 -6.15 -7.67 12.35
N ILE A 154 -7.36 -7.45 11.83
CA ILE A 154 -7.97 -8.35 10.85
C ILE A 154 -7.36 -8.02 9.50
N ALA A 155 -6.79 -9.03 8.81
CA ALA A 155 -6.21 -8.90 7.48
C ALA A 155 -7.08 -9.65 6.47
N ILE A 156 -7.70 -8.93 5.54
CA ILE A 156 -8.59 -9.48 4.52
C ILE A 156 -7.93 -9.35 3.15
N GLY A 157 -7.71 -10.47 2.47
CA GLY A 157 -7.01 -10.53 1.20
C GLY A 157 -6.24 -11.84 1.00
N PRO A 158 -5.40 -11.92 -0.05
CA PRO A 158 -5.07 -10.84 -0.98
C PRO A 158 -6.18 -10.55 -1.99
N ILE A 159 -6.47 -9.28 -2.17
CA ILE A 159 -7.41 -8.78 -3.19
C ILE A 159 -6.60 -8.56 -4.46
N LEU A 160 -6.90 -9.30 -5.52
CA LEU A 160 -6.20 -9.15 -6.80
C LEU A 160 -6.68 -7.90 -7.54
N GLN A 161 -5.73 -7.14 -8.08
CA GLN A 161 -5.93 -5.83 -8.68
C GLN A 161 -5.50 -5.80 -10.14
N GLY A 162 -6.06 -4.89 -10.94
CA GLY A 162 -5.65 -4.67 -12.33
C GLY A 162 -5.98 -5.82 -13.28
N ILE A 163 -6.93 -6.69 -12.94
CA ILE A 163 -7.42 -7.78 -13.78
C ILE A 163 -8.79 -7.44 -14.37
N ALA A 164 -9.03 -7.92 -15.60
CA ALA A 164 -10.22 -7.57 -16.38
C ALA A 164 -11.54 -8.02 -15.73
N ARG A 165 -11.52 -9.05 -14.90
CA ARG A 165 -12.69 -9.53 -14.17
C ARG A 165 -12.30 -9.89 -12.74
N PRO A 166 -13.17 -9.69 -11.74
CA PRO A 166 -12.88 -9.99 -10.36
C PRO A 166 -12.58 -11.47 -10.13
N VAL A 167 -11.39 -11.72 -9.67
CA VAL A 167 -10.92 -13.04 -9.22
C VAL A 167 -10.03 -12.77 -8.01
N ASN A 168 -10.24 -13.49 -6.92
CA ASN A 168 -9.40 -13.38 -5.74
C ASN A 168 -8.91 -14.76 -5.30
N ASP A 169 -7.78 -14.79 -4.62
CA ASP A 169 -7.18 -15.99 -4.07
C ASP A 169 -7.29 -16.01 -2.56
N LEU A 170 -7.10 -17.16 -1.97
CA LEU A 170 -7.12 -17.36 -0.53
C LEU A 170 -5.86 -18.10 -0.09
N SER A 171 -5.32 -17.73 1.06
CA SER A 171 -4.25 -18.46 1.70
C SER A 171 -4.69 -19.89 2.05
N ARG A 172 -3.79 -20.87 1.95
CA ARG A 172 -4.02 -22.24 2.42
C ARG A 172 -4.38 -22.33 3.91
N GLY A 173 -4.04 -21.31 4.68
CA GLY A 173 -4.37 -21.19 6.11
C GLY A 173 -5.54 -20.24 6.38
N CYS A 174 -6.41 -19.98 5.41
CA CYS A 174 -7.58 -19.10 5.59
C CYS A 174 -8.62 -19.74 6.53
N SER A 175 -9.30 -18.88 7.27
CA SER A 175 -10.46 -19.25 8.09
C SER A 175 -11.75 -19.22 7.27
N VAL A 176 -12.85 -19.69 7.88
CA VAL A 176 -14.19 -19.58 7.29
C VAL A 176 -14.58 -18.12 7.09
N ASP A 177 -14.22 -17.26 8.03
CA ASP A 177 -14.49 -15.81 7.94
C ASP A 177 -13.73 -15.17 6.78
N ASP A 178 -12.47 -15.57 6.54
CA ASP A 178 -11.70 -15.09 5.38
C ASP A 178 -12.38 -15.44 4.06
N ILE A 179 -12.94 -16.67 3.96
CA ILE A 179 -13.70 -17.10 2.79
C ILE A 179 -14.95 -16.23 2.61
N TYR A 180 -15.70 -16.02 3.70
CA TYR A 180 -16.92 -15.20 3.69
C TYR A 180 -16.62 -13.77 3.22
N TYR A 181 -15.61 -13.12 3.80
CA TYR A 181 -15.22 -11.77 3.41
C TYR A 181 -14.76 -11.70 1.96
N MET A 182 -14.00 -12.69 1.50
CA MET A 182 -13.51 -12.70 0.13
C MET A 182 -14.62 -12.89 -0.90
N VAL A 183 -15.63 -13.70 -0.60
CA VAL A 183 -16.83 -13.84 -1.45
C VAL A 183 -17.57 -12.49 -1.55
N ALA A 184 -17.76 -11.80 -0.43
CA ALA A 184 -18.41 -10.49 -0.41
C ALA A 184 -17.63 -9.45 -1.21
N ILE A 185 -16.31 -9.39 -1.02
CA ILE A 185 -15.42 -8.48 -1.76
C ILE A 185 -15.47 -8.75 -3.27
N THR A 186 -15.38 -10.02 -3.68
CA THR A 186 -15.44 -10.38 -5.09
C THR A 186 -16.77 -9.99 -5.72
N ALA A 187 -17.88 -10.14 -4.98
CA ALA A 187 -19.20 -9.70 -5.42
C ALA A 187 -19.28 -8.17 -5.58
N CYS A 188 -18.72 -7.40 -4.64
CA CYS A 188 -18.63 -5.93 -4.74
C CYS A 188 -17.83 -5.51 -5.96
N GLN A 189 -16.64 -6.08 -6.16
CA GLN A 189 -15.82 -5.82 -7.35
C GLN A 189 -16.57 -6.13 -8.65
N ALA A 190 -17.35 -7.23 -8.69
CA ALA A 190 -18.15 -7.60 -9.86
C ALA A 190 -19.30 -6.64 -10.14
N GLN A 191 -19.87 -6.02 -9.10
CA GLN A 191 -20.89 -4.98 -9.27
C GLN A 191 -20.31 -3.68 -9.80
N ASP A 192 -19.13 -3.27 -9.32
CA ASP A 192 -18.46 -2.06 -9.78
C ASP A 192 -17.97 -2.18 -11.22
N ALA A 193 -17.46 -3.35 -11.61
CA ALA A 193 -17.07 -3.64 -12.99
C ALA A 193 -18.24 -3.60 -14.01
N LYS A 194 -19.48 -3.65 -13.55
CA LYS A 194 -20.67 -3.50 -14.41
C LYS A 194 -21.11 -2.04 -14.59
N LYS A 195 -20.59 -1.13 -13.74
CA LYS A 195 -20.93 0.30 -13.78
C LYS A 195 -19.94 1.11 -14.63
N ALA A 196 -18.75 0.54 -14.89
CA ALA A 196 -17.70 1.11 -15.73
C ALA A 196 -17.86 0.66 -17.19
#